data_4a16b3febe8dd4040e37a2d86aeb4886
#
_entry.id   4a16b3febe8dd4040e37a2d86aeb4886
#
_cell.length_a   1.000
_cell.length_b   1.000
_cell.length_c   1.000
_cell.angle_alpha   90.00
_cell.angle_beta   90.00
_cell.angle_gamma   90.00
#
_symmetry.space_group_name_H-M   'P 1'
#
loop_
_entity.id
_entity.type
_entity.pdbx_description
1 polymer ?
#
loop_
_entity_poly.entity_id
_entity_poly.type
_entity_poly.pdbx_seq_one_letter_code
_entity_poly.pdbx_strand_id
1 'polypeptide(L)'
;MRLLSWNCQGLGNPWTGRSLRKIVREQVPTVCFLMETRLDKNGFDNLYENLPFQNKIIVKHPDSGGGLAFLWKNEVRLEVINFTVNHVLAKVTEEDGFVWFLTGFYGWPKAQQKEKSWRLLKYLQSFVGGPWVVIGDFNAYLQASEKKSARQPQFAQIEAFREVLNSCHLQDLGYIGYPYTWSNKRPGAANTKIHLDRGVANKEWTDRF
;
A
#
# COMPACT_ATOMS: atom_id res chain seq x y z
N MET A 1 4.51 -14.57 8.57
CA MET A 1 4.10 -14.06 7.24
C MET A 1 4.94 -12.85 6.85
N ARG A 2 5.19 -12.57 5.55
CA ARG A 2 5.91 -11.36 5.08
C ARG A 2 5.06 -10.66 4.01
N LEU A 3 4.76 -9.39 4.24
CA LEU A 3 3.97 -8.55 3.35
C LEU A 3 4.89 -7.63 2.55
N LEU A 4 4.69 -7.54 1.24
CA LEU A 4 5.36 -6.57 0.36
C LEU A 4 4.32 -5.59 -0.17
N SER A 5 4.58 -4.29 -0.03
CA SER A 5 3.80 -3.23 -0.66
C SER A 5 4.73 -2.35 -1.49
N TRP A 6 4.37 -2.08 -2.76
CA TRP A 6 5.21 -1.28 -3.64
C TRP A 6 4.40 -0.50 -4.68
N ASN A 7 4.53 0.82 -4.67
CA ASN A 7 4.09 1.67 -5.77
C ASN A 7 5.15 1.59 -6.89
N CYS A 8 4.89 0.80 -7.92
CA CYS A 8 5.84 0.48 -8.96
C CYS A 8 5.89 1.49 -10.12
N GLN A 9 4.98 2.46 -10.16
CA GLN A 9 4.94 3.55 -11.16
C GLN A 9 5.03 3.05 -12.63
N GLY A 10 4.47 1.87 -12.91
CA GLY A 10 4.41 1.25 -14.23
C GLY A 10 5.32 0.03 -14.38
N LEU A 11 4.70 -1.15 -14.44
CA LEU A 11 5.38 -2.44 -14.65
C LEU A 11 5.66 -2.74 -16.13
N GLY A 12 5.12 -1.95 -17.04
CA GLY A 12 5.41 -2.07 -18.47
C GLY A 12 6.88 -1.74 -18.83
N ASN A 13 7.60 -1.06 -17.95
CA ASN A 13 9.03 -0.86 -18.09
C ASN A 13 9.79 -2.14 -17.71
N PRO A 14 10.63 -2.72 -18.61
CA PRO A 14 11.40 -3.94 -18.32
C PRO A 14 12.29 -3.84 -17.08
N TRP A 15 12.80 -2.68 -16.75
CA TRP A 15 13.61 -2.45 -15.55
C TRP A 15 12.76 -2.59 -14.27
N THR A 16 11.54 -2.05 -14.26
CA THR A 16 10.63 -2.17 -13.12
C THR A 16 10.25 -3.63 -12.88
N GLY A 17 9.93 -4.38 -13.94
CA GLY A 17 9.65 -5.81 -13.85
C GLY A 17 10.83 -6.64 -13.34
N ARG A 18 12.07 -6.30 -13.76
CA ARG A 18 13.29 -6.93 -13.21
C ARG A 18 13.49 -6.61 -11.73
N SER A 19 13.26 -5.35 -11.34
CA SER A 19 13.34 -4.91 -9.94
C SER A 19 12.32 -5.64 -9.07
N LEU A 20 11.07 -5.80 -9.53
CA LEU A 20 10.06 -6.57 -8.82
C LEU A 20 10.51 -8.02 -8.58
N ARG A 21 10.96 -8.71 -9.64
CA ARG A 21 11.46 -10.10 -9.51
C ARG A 21 12.64 -10.21 -8.53
N LYS A 22 13.56 -9.23 -8.57
CA LYS A 22 14.67 -9.16 -7.61
C LYS A 22 14.18 -9.02 -6.18
N ILE A 23 13.31 -8.04 -5.90
CA ILE A 23 12.75 -7.79 -4.55
C ILE A 23 12.00 -9.03 -4.06
N VAL A 24 11.14 -9.63 -4.89
CA VAL A 24 10.37 -10.82 -4.52
C VAL A 24 11.29 -12.01 -4.19
N ARG A 25 12.37 -12.20 -4.97
CA ARG A 25 13.37 -13.26 -4.71
C ARG A 25 14.14 -13.01 -3.40
N GLU A 26 14.53 -11.77 -3.12
CA GLU A 26 15.35 -11.42 -1.95
C GLU A 26 14.52 -11.37 -0.67
N GLN A 27 13.28 -10.86 -0.76
CA GLN A 27 12.42 -10.67 0.40
C GLN A 27 11.48 -11.84 0.67
N VAL A 28 11.30 -12.73 -0.31
CA VAL A 28 10.42 -13.92 -0.22
C VAL A 28 9.05 -13.60 0.41
N PRO A 29 8.30 -12.60 -0.09
CA PRO A 29 7.02 -12.25 0.49
C PRO A 29 5.98 -13.36 0.26
N THR A 30 5.06 -13.49 1.21
CA THR A 30 3.91 -14.40 1.09
C THR A 30 2.69 -13.69 0.50
N VAL A 31 2.60 -12.38 0.69
CA VAL A 31 1.59 -11.50 0.09
C VAL A 31 2.29 -10.29 -0.52
N CYS A 32 1.84 -9.87 -1.71
CA CYS A 32 2.40 -8.72 -2.43
C CYS A 32 1.28 -7.82 -2.93
N PHE A 33 1.32 -6.55 -2.54
CA PHE A 33 0.42 -5.49 -3.01
C PHE A 33 1.19 -4.51 -3.90
N LEU A 34 0.79 -4.40 -5.16
CA LEU A 34 1.41 -3.52 -6.15
C LEU A 34 0.43 -2.43 -6.55
N MET A 35 0.93 -1.21 -6.63
CA MET A 35 0.15 -0.03 -7.02
C MET A 35 0.72 0.61 -8.28
N GLU A 36 -0.11 1.32 -9.03
CA GLU A 36 0.23 1.93 -10.32
C GLU A 36 0.87 0.94 -11.30
N THR A 37 0.29 -0.24 -11.44
CA THR A 37 0.83 -1.30 -12.32
C THR A 37 0.86 -0.88 -13.78
N ARG A 38 -0.11 -0.07 -14.23
CA ARG A 38 -0.24 0.46 -15.60
C ARG A 38 -0.17 -0.62 -16.68
N LEU A 39 -0.54 -1.83 -16.33
CA LEU A 39 -0.63 -2.96 -17.25
C LEU A 39 -2.08 -3.32 -17.53
N ASP A 40 -2.34 -3.75 -18.74
CA ASP A 40 -3.53 -4.51 -19.06
C ASP A 40 -3.42 -5.95 -18.52
N LYS A 41 -4.48 -6.73 -18.67
CA LYS A 41 -4.54 -8.11 -18.17
C LYS A 41 -3.43 -8.97 -18.79
N ASN A 42 -3.23 -8.89 -20.10
CA ASN A 42 -2.26 -9.72 -20.82
C ASN A 42 -0.82 -9.37 -20.43
N GLY A 43 -0.50 -8.07 -20.34
CA GLY A 43 0.82 -7.61 -19.90
C GLY A 43 1.14 -8.02 -18.46
N PHE A 44 0.11 -8.05 -17.59
CA PHE A 44 0.28 -8.50 -16.22
C PHE A 44 0.44 -10.04 -16.13
N ASP A 45 -0.32 -10.80 -16.90
CA ASP A 45 -0.24 -12.27 -16.91
C ASP A 45 1.15 -12.74 -17.30
N ASN A 46 1.76 -12.15 -18.34
CA ASN A 46 3.15 -12.43 -18.74
C ASN A 46 4.19 -12.15 -17.64
N LEU A 47 3.98 -11.08 -16.86
CA LEU A 47 4.85 -10.76 -15.72
C LEU A 47 4.65 -11.74 -14.57
N TYR A 48 3.38 -12.08 -14.30
CA TYR A 48 2.93 -12.90 -13.19
C TYR A 48 3.45 -14.34 -13.28
N GLU A 49 3.52 -14.93 -14.45
CA GLU A 49 4.06 -16.29 -14.68
C GLU A 49 5.48 -16.49 -14.11
N ASN A 50 6.23 -15.40 -13.96
CA ASN A 50 7.59 -15.42 -13.42
C ASN A 50 7.66 -15.00 -11.93
N LEU A 51 6.51 -14.93 -11.23
CA LEU A 51 6.44 -14.62 -9.82
C LEU A 51 5.94 -15.84 -9.01
N PRO A 52 6.42 -16.03 -7.77
CA PRO A 52 6.13 -17.22 -6.96
C PRO A 52 4.78 -17.12 -6.20
N PHE A 53 3.76 -16.55 -6.83
CA PHE A 53 2.41 -16.44 -6.26
C PHE A 53 1.44 -17.27 -7.09
N GLN A 54 0.52 -17.96 -6.47
CA GLN A 54 -0.47 -18.81 -7.14
C GLN A 54 -1.85 -18.15 -7.23
N ASN A 55 -2.07 -17.11 -6.42
CA ASN A 55 -3.33 -16.41 -6.36
C ASN A 55 -3.16 -14.93 -6.66
N LYS A 56 -4.14 -14.33 -7.33
CA LYS A 56 -4.10 -12.91 -7.69
C LYS A 56 -5.48 -12.27 -7.77
N ILE A 57 -5.55 -10.99 -7.43
CA ILE A 57 -6.59 -10.06 -7.88
C ILE A 57 -5.91 -8.91 -8.63
N ILE A 58 -6.41 -8.61 -9.82
CA ILE A 58 -5.97 -7.49 -10.64
C ILE A 58 -7.12 -6.51 -10.74
N VAL A 59 -6.91 -5.29 -10.27
CA VAL A 59 -7.88 -4.20 -10.36
C VAL A 59 -7.42 -3.21 -11.40
N LYS A 60 -8.09 -3.19 -12.54
CA LYS A 60 -7.80 -2.24 -13.62
C LYS A 60 -8.33 -0.86 -13.25
N HIS A 61 -7.51 0.17 -13.44
CA HIS A 61 -7.96 1.55 -13.33
C HIS A 61 -8.60 2.00 -14.66
N PRO A 62 -9.70 2.77 -14.63
CA PRO A 62 -10.32 3.31 -15.85
C PRO A 62 -9.33 4.13 -16.70
N ASP A 63 -8.48 4.91 -16.02
CA ASP A 63 -7.42 5.69 -16.66
C ASP A 63 -6.13 4.85 -16.74
N SER A 64 -5.34 5.02 -17.80
CA SER A 64 -4.10 4.28 -18.06
C SER A 64 -2.99 4.45 -16.99
N GLY A 65 -3.17 5.38 -16.05
CA GLY A 65 -2.16 5.76 -15.05
C GLY A 65 -2.14 4.95 -13.76
N GLY A 66 -3.15 4.07 -13.53
CA GLY A 66 -3.33 3.36 -12.26
C GLY A 66 -3.25 1.84 -12.38
N GLY A 67 -4.02 1.17 -11.53
CA GLY A 67 -4.13 -0.28 -11.45
C GLY A 67 -3.46 -0.86 -10.20
N LEU A 68 -4.12 -1.85 -9.60
CA LEU A 68 -3.63 -2.57 -8.44
C LEU A 68 -3.46 -4.04 -8.77
N ALA A 69 -2.48 -4.69 -8.15
CA ALA A 69 -2.37 -6.14 -8.13
C ALA A 69 -2.14 -6.61 -6.69
N PHE A 70 -2.94 -7.57 -6.26
CA PHE A 70 -2.81 -8.21 -4.97
C PHE A 70 -2.55 -9.69 -5.20
N LEU A 71 -1.38 -10.16 -4.76
CA LEU A 71 -0.85 -11.49 -5.06
C LEU A 71 -0.57 -12.22 -3.77
N TRP A 72 -0.86 -13.53 -3.70
CA TRP A 72 -0.51 -14.30 -2.51
C TRP A 72 -0.22 -15.77 -2.85
N LYS A 73 0.53 -16.42 -1.97
CA LYS A 73 0.87 -17.82 -2.09
C LYS A 73 -0.23 -18.73 -1.54
N ASN A 74 -0.28 -20.00 -2.00
CA ASN A 74 -1.26 -20.98 -1.55
C ASN A 74 -1.21 -21.28 -0.04
N GLU A 75 -0.05 -21.10 0.60
CA GLU A 75 0.13 -21.27 2.03
C GLU A 75 -0.63 -20.24 2.88
N VAL A 76 -1.11 -19.14 2.26
CA VAL A 76 -1.86 -18.08 2.93
C VAL A 76 -3.36 -18.30 2.72
N ARG A 77 -4.09 -18.62 3.79
CA ARG A 77 -5.56 -18.69 3.76
C ARG A 77 -6.12 -17.27 3.74
N LEU A 78 -6.35 -16.75 2.54
CA LEU A 78 -6.77 -15.38 2.32
C LEU A 78 -8.07 -15.34 1.50
N GLU A 79 -9.07 -14.66 2.05
CA GLU A 79 -10.36 -14.40 1.43
C GLU A 79 -10.48 -12.90 1.15
N VAL A 80 -10.69 -12.53 -0.12
CA VAL A 80 -10.90 -11.12 -0.47
C VAL A 80 -12.34 -10.73 -0.20
N ILE A 81 -12.54 -9.73 0.66
CA ILE A 81 -13.86 -9.24 1.09
C ILE A 81 -14.41 -8.24 0.08
N ASN A 82 -13.62 -7.22 -0.25
CA ASN A 82 -13.97 -6.23 -1.27
C ASN A 82 -12.73 -5.54 -1.85
N PHE A 83 -12.91 -4.87 -2.97
CA PHE A 83 -11.85 -4.11 -3.61
C PHE A 83 -12.40 -2.98 -4.49
N THR A 84 -11.60 -1.95 -4.69
CA THR A 84 -11.83 -0.88 -5.67
C THR A 84 -10.50 -0.51 -6.34
N VAL A 85 -10.49 0.50 -7.17
CA VAL A 85 -9.24 1.04 -7.77
C VAL A 85 -8.27 1.65 -6.74
N ASN A 86 -8.68 1.74 -5.47
CA ASN A 86 -7.90 2.35 -4.39
C ASN A 86 -7.59 1.39 -3.23
N HIS A 87 -8.15 0.19 -3.22
CA HIS A 87 -7.88 -0.77 -2.15
C HIS A 87 -8.21 -2.21 -2.55
N VAL A 88 -7.62 -3.14 -1.79
CA VAL A 88 -8.06 -4.54 -1.67
C VAL A 88 -8.12 -4.86 -0.18
N LEU A 89 -9.31 -5.20 0.34
CA LEU A 89 -9.50 -5.67 1.72
C LEU A 89 -9.64 -7.19 1.72
N ALA A 90 -8.85 -7.85 2.54
CA ALA A 90 -8.85 -9.30 2.68
C ALA A 90 -8.89 -9.71 4.16
N LYS A 91 -9.50 -10.87 4.41
CA LYS A 91 -9.46 -11.60 5.67
C LYS A 91 -8.39 -12.68 5.55
N VAL A 92 -7.53 -12.77 6.54
CA VAL A 92 -6.48 -13.79 6.64
C VAL A 92 -6.78 -14.69 7.82
N THR A 93 -6.63 -16.00 7.63
CA THR A 93 -6.77 -16.98 8.70
C THR A 93 -5.46 -17.74 8.84
N GLU A 94 -4.83 -17.64 10.01
CA GLU A 94 -3.60 -18.35 10.35
C GLU A 94 -3.88 -19.86 10.62
N GLU A 95 -2.85 -20.68 10.70
CA GLU A 95 -2.98 -22.13 10.93
C GLU A 95 -3.62 -22.46 12.29
N ASP A 96 -3.39 -21.63 13.29
CA ASP A 96 -3.98 -21.74 14.63
C ASP A 96 -5.43 -21.25 14.71
N GLY A 97 -6.01 -20.84 13.59
CA GLY A 97 -7.38 -20.31 13.51
C GLY A 97 -7.49 -18.82 13.82
N PHE A 98 -6.38 -18.14 14.13
CA PHE A 98 -6.38 -16.69 14.36
C PHE A 98 -6.77 -15.94 13.08
N VAL A 99 -7.71 -15.02 13.20
CA VAL A 99 -8.25 -14.23 12.07
C VAL A 99 -7.83 -12.78 12.21
N TRP A 100 -7.34 -12.21 11.11
CA TRP A 100 -7.01 -10.79 11.01
C TRP A 100 -7.31 -10.23 9.62
N PHE A 101 -7.26 -8.92 9.49
CA PHE A 101 -7.61 -8.23 8.24
C PHE A 101 -6.40 -7.51 7.66
N LEU A 102 -6.23 -7.65 6.35
CA LEU A 102 -5.18 -6.99 5.57
C LEU A 102 -5.82 -6.08 4.54
N THR A 103 -5.41 -4.82 4.52
CA THR A 103 -5.79 -3.89 3.45
C THR A 103 -4.56 -3.45 2.68
N GLY A 104 -4.55 -3.70 1.38
CA GLY A 104 -3.70 -2.98 0.44
C GLY A 104 -4.37 -1.65 0.08
N PHE A 105 -3.73 -0.53 0.34
CA PHE A 105 -4.33 0.80 0.23
C PHE A 105 -3.54 1.72 -0.71
N TYR A 106 -4.24 2.40 -1.62
CA TYR A 106 -3.69 3.42 -2.50
C TYR A 106 -4.50 4.72 -2.36
N GLY A 107 -3.95 5.67 -1.61
CA GLY A 107 -4.58 6.97 -1.36
C GLY A 107 -4.61 7.85 -2.62
N TRP A 108 -5.60 8.74 -2.72
CA TRP A 108 -5.66 9.69 -3.84
C TRP A 108 -4.47 10.65 -3.81
N PRO A 109 -3.71 10.79 -4.93
CA PRO A 109 -2.52 11.63 -4.96
C PRO A 109 -2.82 13.14 -4.95
N LYS A 110 -3.96 13.56 -5.53
CA LYS A 110 -4.33 14.98 -5.64
C LYS A 110 -4.80 15.55 -4.31
N ALA A 111 -4.28 16.72 -3.91
CA ALA A 111 -4.62 17.38 -2.64
C ALA A 111 -6.12 17.53 -2.42
N GLN A 112 -6.87 17.94 -3.45
CA GLN A 112 -8.31 18.15 -3.40
C GLN A 112 -9.13 16.86 -3.21
N GLN A 113 -8.50 15.70 -3.36
CA GLN A 113 -9.14 14.39 -3.27
C GLN A 113 -8.75 13.61 -2.01
N LYS A 114 -7.88 14.17 -1.15
CA LYS A 114 -7.39 13.48 0.07
C LYS A 114 -8.52 13.01 0.98
N GLU A 115 -9.58 13.80 1.08
CA GLU A 115 -10.74 13.43 1.88
C GLU A 115 -11.40 12.12 1.42
N LYS A 116 -11.33 11.78 0.13
CA LYS A 116 -11.80 10.48 -0.37
C LYS A 116 -11.01 9.32 0.25
N SER A 117 -9.68 9.52 0.43
CA SER A 117 -8.82 8.54 1.11
C SER A 117 -9.28 8.31 2.56
N TRP A 118 -9.60 9.40 3.26
CA TRP A 118 -10.03 9.35 4.66
C TRP A 118 -11.39 8.70 4.82
N ARG A 119 -12.35 9.03 3.96
CA ARG A 119 -13.66 8.38 3.91
C ARG A 119 -13.54 6.89 3.59
N LEU A 120 -12.64 6.52 2.67
CA LEU A 120 -12.40 5.12 2.33
C LEU A 120 -11.85 4.34 3.54
N LEU A 121 -10.86 4.87 4.27
CA LEU A 121 -10.35 4.20 5.48
C LEU A 121 -11.44 3.97 6.53
N LYS A 122 -12.26 5.00 6.82
CA LYS A 122 -13.39 4.88 7.75
C LYS A 122 -14.42 3.85 7.27
N TYR A 123 -14.71 3.83 5.98
CA TYR A 123 -15.61 2.84 5.37
C TYR A 123 -15.05 1.41 5.51
N LEU A 124 -13.75 1.22 5.25
CA LEU A 124 -13.11 -0.08 5.38
C LEU A 124 -13.12 -0.60 6.83
N GLN A 125 -12.94 0.28 7.81
CA GLN A 125 -13.03 -0.07 9.22
C GLN A 125 -14.37 -0.75 9.57
N SER A 126 -15.48 -0.37 8.93
CA SER A 126 -16.79 -0.97 9.21
C SER A 126 -16.92 -2.45 8.82
N PHE A 127 -16.01 -2.97 8.01
CA PHE A 127 -15.93 -4.38 7.64
C PHE A 127 -14.96 -5.19 8.50
N VAL A 128 -14.18 -4.49 9.34
CA VAL A 128 -13.12 -5.10 10.15
C VAL A 128 -13.63 -5.32 11.56
N GLY A 129 -13.75 -6.57 11.95
CA GLY A 129 -14.20 -6.97 13.30
C GLY A 129 -13.06 -7.53 14.16
N GLY A 130 -11.82 -7.03 14.04
CA GLY A 130 -10.68 -7.54 14.82
C GLY A 130 -9.33 -6.94 14.39
N PRO A 131 -8.22 -7.69 14.58
CA PRO A 131 -6.88 -7.24 14.23
C PRO A 131 -6.78 -6.78 12.78
N TRP A 132 -6.23 -5.59 12.54
CA TRP A 132 -6.20 -4.97 11.22
C TRP A 132 -4.88 -4.30 10.92
N VAL A 133 -4.31 -4.58 9.75
CA VAL A 133 -3.16 -3.88 9.19
C VAL A 133 -3.47 -3.34 7.80
N VAL A 134 -3.03 -2.12 7.54
CA VAL A 134 -3.15 -1.45 6.24
C VAL A 134 -1.76 -1.12 5.73
N ILE A 135 -1.43 -1.57 4.53
CA ILE A 135 -0.14 -1.32 3.88
C ILE A 135 -0.34 -0.62 2.54
N GLY A 136 0.52 0.30 2.19
CA GLY A 136 0.45 0.92 0.87
C GLY A 136 0.96 2.35 0.81
N ASP A 137 0.67 3.00 -0.31
CA ASP A 137 0.93 4.41 -0.55
C ASP A 137 -0.28 5.24 -0.13
N PHE A 138 -0.18 5.89 1.01
CA PHE A 138 -1.24 6.77 1.51
C PHE A 138 -1.27 8.11 0.79
N ASN A 139 -0.24 8.40 -0.01
CA ASN A 139 -0.06 9.70 -0.64
C ASN A 139 -0.12 10.87 0.37
N ALA A 140 0.18 10.60 1.63
CA ALA A 140 0.12 11.53 2.75
C ALA A 140 1.27 11.27 3.73
N TYR A 141 1.59 12.26 4.54
CA TYR A 141 2.65 12.18 5.55
C TYR A 141 2.13 12.68 6.91
N LEU A 142 2.66 12.09 8.01
CA LEU A 142 2.18 12.28 9.38
C LEU A 142 2.90 13.42 10.12
N GLN A 143 4.07 13.83 9.66
CA GLN A 143 4.89 14.85 10.34
C GLN A 143 5.66 15.68 9.31
N ALA A 144 5.97 16.91 9.69
CA ALA A 144 6.74 17.83 8.83
C ALA A 144 8.12 17.26 8.44
N SER A 145 8.76 16.49 9.33
CA SER A 145 10.05 15.81 9.11
C SER A 145 10.02 14.74 8.01
N GLU A 146 8.85 14.19 7.70
CA GLU A 146 8.65 13.21 6.62
C GLU A 146 8.66 13.84 5.23
N LYS A 147 8.80 15.17 5.14
CA LYS A 147 8.90 15.90 3.88
C LYS A 147 10.16 16.78 3.85
N LYS A 148 11.07 16.48 2.95
CA LYS A 148 12.20 17.35 2.61
C LYS A 148 11.89 18.12 1.33
N SER A 149 11.65 19.42 1.45
CA SER A 149 11.24 20.29 0.34
C SER A 149 11.54 21.76 0.68
N ALA A 150 11.77 22.59 -0.34
CA ALA A 150 11.80 24.05 -0.16
C ALA A 150 10.40 24.65 0.16
N ARG A 151 9.32 23.89 -0.10
CA ARG A 151 7.95 24.32 0.20
C ARG A 151 7.56 23.90 1.61
N GLN A 152 6.88 24.79 2.33
CA GLN A 152 6.35 24.53 3.66
C GLN A 152 5.46 23.27 3.72
N PRO A 153 5.46 22.54 4.83
CA PRO A 153 4.53 21.45 5.07
C PRO A 153 3.07 21.96 5.07
N GLN A 154 2.16 21.09 4.64
CA GLN A 154 0.72 21.37 4.66
C GLN A 154 0.12 20.84 5.98
N PHE A 155 0.21 21.62 7.06
CA PHE A 155 -0.17 21.18 8.40
C PHE A 155 -1.63 20.68 8.47
N ALA A 156 -2.57 21.35 7.81
CA ALA A 156 -3.96 20.89 7.77
C ALA A 156 -4.13 19.48 7.19
N GLN A 157 -3.32 19.10 6.18
CA GLN A 157 -3.34 17.74 5.63
C GLN A 157 -2.70 16.72 6.57
N ILE A 158 -1.67 17.12 7.30
CA ILE A 158 -1.04 16.30 8.35
C ILE A 158 -2.09 15.98 9.44
N GLU A 159 -2.76 17.01 9.96
CA GLU A 159 -3.76 16.83 11.00
C GLU A 159 -4.94 15.98 10.52
N ALA A 160 -5.48 16.23 9.33
CA ALA A 160 -6.56 15.41 8.77
C ALA A 160 -6.15 13.92 8.62
N PHE A 161 -4.88 13.64 8.28
CA PHE A 161 -4.40 12.27 8.19
C PHE A 161 -4.25 11.64 9.59
N ARG A 162 -3.74 12.38 10.57
CA ARG A 162 -3.66 11.92 11.97
C ARG A 162 -5.05 11.62 12.54
N GLU A 163 -5.99 12.51 12.30
CA GLU A 163 -7.38 12.34 12.78
C GLU A 163 -8.03 11.07 12.22
N VAL A 164 -7.86 10.79 10.93
CA VAL A 164 -8.45 9.57 10.37
C VAL A 164 -7.78 8.31 10.90
N LEU A 165 -6.45 8.29 11.07
CA LEU A 165 -5.79 7.15 11.68
C LEU A 165 -6.27 6.94 13.12
N ASN A 166 -6.36 8.00 13.91
CA ASN A 166 -6.89 7.94 15.28
C ASN A 166 -8.34 7.44 15.30
N SER A 167 -9.20 7.96 14.40
CA SER A 167 -10.60 7.53 14.32
C SER A 167 -10.79 6.08 13.90
N CYS A 168 -9.81 5.53 13.17
CA CYS A 168 -9.76 4.12 12.78
C CYS A 168 -8.95 3.26 13.76
N HIS A 169 -8.48 3.83 14.89
CA HIS A 169 -7.60 3.16 15.87
C HIS A 169 -6.31 2.59 15.26
N LEU A 170 -5.81 3.20 14.18
CA LEU A 170 -4.60 2.78 13.47
C LEU A 170 -3.40 3.59 13.96
N GLN A 171 -2.29 2.90 14.18
CA GLN A 171 -0.99 3.47 14.54
C GLN A 171 0.04 3.16 13.46
N ASP A 172 0.94 4.10 13.19
CA ASP A 172 2.08 3.88 12.29
C ASP A 172 3.03 2.85 12.89
N LEU A 173 3.38 1.85 12.10
CA LEU A 173 4.32 0.79 12.51
C LEU A 173 5.78 1.24 12.45
N GLY A 174 6.03 2.46 11.95
CA GLY A 174 7.37 2.97 11.73
C GLY A 174 8.07 2.32 10.54
N TYR A 175 9.37 2.60 10.42
CA TYR A 175 10.21 2.04 9.35
C TYR A 175 11.66 1.88 9.80
N ILE A 176 12.38 1.03 9.08
CA ILE A 176 13.84 0.89 9.19
C ILE A 176 14.44 1.21 7.83
N GLY A 177 15.47 2.05 7.79
CA GLY A 177 16.19 2.39 6.57
C GLY A 177 15.95 3.81 6.08
N TYR A 178 15.88 4.00 4.74
CA TYR A 178 15.79 5.34 4.17
C TYR A 178 14.42 5.98 4.42
N PRO A 179 14.37 7.22 4.94
CA PRO A 179 13.12 7.81 5.44
C PRO A 179 12.14 8.27 4.37
N TYR A 180 12.55 8.37 3.11
CA TYR A 180 11.68 8.88 2.04
C TYR A 180 11.39 7.79 1.02
N THR A 181 10.13 7.54 0.76
CA THR A 181 9.70 6.52 -0.21
C THR A 181 9.45 7.09 -1.61
N TRP A 182 9.26 8.41 -1.70
CA TRP A 182 9.02 9.12 -2.96
C TRP A 182 9.94 10.33 -3.16
N SER A 183 10.25 10.62 -4.42
CA SER A 183 10.97 11.83 -4.84
C SER A 183 10.49 12.30 -6.21
N ASN A 184 10.41 13.64 -6.40
CA ASN A 184 10.14 14.24 -7.70
C ASN A 184 11.35 14.21 -8.67
N LYS A 185 12.50 13.68 -8.22
CA LYS A 185 13.75 13.51 -8.98
C LYS A 185 14.31 14.80 -9.61
N ARG A 186 13.89 15.98 -9.15
CA ARG A 186 14.45 17.26 -9.61
C ARG A 186 15.80 17.53 -8.96
N PRO A 187 16.74 18.25 -9.62
CA PRO A 187 18.02 18.57 -9.03
C PRO A 187 17.93 19.67 -7.95
N GLY A 188 18.90 19.69 -7.06
CA GLY A 188 19.15 20.77 -6.08
C GLY A 188 17.96 21.06 -5.16
N ALA A 189 17.72 22.34 -4.88
CA ALA A 189 16.66 22.81 -3.99
C ALA A 189 15.23 22.54 -4.50
N ALA A 190 15.06 22.27 -5.80
CA ALA A 190 13.79 21.87 -6.39
C ALA A 190 13.42 20.41 -6.09
N ASN A 191 14.34 19.61 -5.50
CA ASN A 191 14.07 18.24 -5.09
C ASN A 191 13.10 18.23 -3.91
N THR A 192 12.07 17.41 -4.04
CA THR A 192 11.13 17.11 -2.96
C THR A 192 11.17 15.61 -2.72
N LYS A 193 11.37 15.21 -1.47
CA LYS A 193 11.32 13.81 -1.01
C LYS A 193 10.29 13.69 0.10
N ILE A 194 9.48 12.63 0.07
CA ILE A 194 8.39 12.45 1.03
C ILE A 194 8.30 10.97 1.42
N HIS A 195 7.91 10.71 2.67
CA HIS A 195 7.51 9.39 3.16
C HIS A 195 6.00 9.21 2.92
N LEU A 196 5.64 8.44 1.91
CA LEU A 196 4.23 8.25 1.50
C LEU A 196 3.75 6.81 1.70
N ASP A 197 4.66 5.85 1.56
CA ASP A 197 4.36 4.43 1.73
C ASP A 197 4.60 4.03 3.18
N ARG A 198 3.62 3.36 3.80
CA ARG A 198 3.70 2.93 5.20
C ARG A 198 2.83 1.72 5.52
N GLY A 199 3.10 1.09 6.66
CA GLY A 199 2.21 0.17 7.32
C GLY A 199 1.59 0.83 8.55
N VAL A 200 0.28 0.70 8.72
CA VAL A 200 -0.41 1.12 9.94
C VAL A 200 -1.26 -0.05 10.44
N ALA A 201 -1.39 -0.21 11.76
CA ALA A 201 -2.18 -1.28 12.32
C ALA A 201 -2.93 -0.83 13.59
N ASN A 202 -3.99 -1.56 13.93
CA ASN A 202 -4.64 -1.37 15.23
C ASN A 202 -3.89 -2.14 16.34
N LYS A 203 -4.22 -1.80 17.58
CA LYS A 203 -3.55 -2.40 18.75
C LYS A 203 -3.69 -3.93 18.78
N GLU A 204 -4.86 -4.45 18.41
CA GLU A 204 -5.12 -5.89 18.41
C GLU A 204 -4.16 -6.65 17.47
N TRP A 205 -3.81 -6.03 16.34
CA TRP A 205 -2.85 -6.60 15.41
C TRP A 205 -1.42 -6.52 15.96
N THR A 206 -1.01 -5.36 16.52
CA THR A 206 0.34 -5.17 17.07
C THR A 206 0.61 -5.96 18.34
N ASP A 207 -0.44 -6.37 19.08
CA ASP A 207 -0.29 -7.24 20.25
C ASP A 207 0.00 -8.70 19.85
N ARG A 208 -0.29 -9.08 18.60
CA ARG A 208 -0.08 -10.44 18.08
C ARG A 208 1.24 -10.58 17.31
N PHE A 209 1.66 -9.55 16.58
CA PHE A 209 2.81 -9.56 15.67
C PHE A 209 3.88 -8.55 16.07
#